data_774e612c64bf519d43fcd00b2bef997c
#
_entry.id   774e612c64bf519d43fcd00b2bef997c
#
_cell.length_a   1.000
_cell.length_b   1.000
_cell.length_c   1.000
_cell.angle_alpha   90.00
_cell.angle_beta   90.00
_cell.angle_gamma   90.00
#
_symmetry.space_group_name_H-M   'P 1'
#
loop_
_entity.id
_entity.type
_entity.pdbx_description
1 polymer ?
#
loop_
_entity_poly.entity_id
_entity_poly.type
_entity_poly.pdbx_seq_one_letter_code
_entity_poly.pdbx_strand_id
1 'polypeptide(L)'
;SYSVTFKERHMLYAGLDYNIRQNKITGYDILVEGFNNEDFDFLPMGLQYASGVKPAGSESLTRAIGMTASVNYTYDNRYYIDLSGRTDGASQFGTSRRFAPFWSTGIGWNLHQEKFLQGNPIVNFLKLRASVGITGSQNFDSYQALSTYRYITDRRYYNWMGATMIGLGNEDLQWQQKMNYNVGGEMKLID
;
A
#
# COMPACT_ATOMS: atom_id res chain seq x y z
N SER A 1 8.23 19.60 -5.13
CA SER A 1 7.08 20.40 -4.69
C SER A 1 7.29 21.87 -5.03
N TYR A 2 6.21 22.57 -5.29
CA TYR A 2 6.20 23.99 -5.60
C TYR A 2 5.17 24.68 -4.71
N SER A 3 5.52 25.85 -4.14
CA SER A 3 4.62 26.65 -3.32
C SER A 3 4.70 28.11 -3.72
N VAL A 4 3.57 28.76 -3.89
CA VAL A 4 3.49 30.17 -4.26
C VAL A 4 2.37 30.86 -3.50
N THR A 5 2.67 32.07 -3.00
CA THR A 5 1.66 32.96 -2.42
C THR A 5 1.54 34.19 -3.31
N PHE A 6 0.33 34.51 -3.73
CA PHE A 6 0.07 35.69 -4.55
C PHE A 6 -1.06 36.54 -3.96
N LYS A 7 -0.95 37.85 -4.11
CA LYS A 7 -1.86 38.85 -3.52
C LYS A 7 -2.08 38.68 -2.00
N GLU A 8 -1.08 38.12 -1.28
CA GLU A 8 -1.09 37.89 0.18
C GLU A 8 -2.24 37.04 0.73
N ARG A 9 -3.20 36.65 -0.12
CA ARG A 9 -4.42 35.90 0.24
C ARG A 9 -4.54 34.55 -0.41
N HIS A 10 -3.80 34.29 -1.46
CA HIS A 10 -3.89 33.05 -2.21
C HIS A 10 -2.60 32.25 -2.01
N MET A 11 -2.72 31.10 -1.41
CA MET A 11 -1.63 30.16 -1.26
C MET A 11 -1.93 28.92 -2.09
N LEU A 12 -1.03 28.58 -2.97
CA LEU A 12 -1.09 27.37 -3.79
C LEU A 12 0.13 26.53 -3.50
N TYR A 13 -0.11 25.26 -3.19
CA TYR A 13 0.92 24.24 -3.10
C TYR A 13 0.63 23.16 -4.13
N ALA A 14 1.65 22.73 -4.86
CA ALA A 14 1.58 21.60 -5.78
C ALA A 14 2.73 20.63 -5.50
N GLY A 15 2.43 19.36 -5.40
CA GLY A 15 3.39 18.30 -5.15
C GLY A 15 3.26 17.20 -6.19
N LEU A 16 4.40 16.66 -6.61
CA LEU A 16 4.51 15.43 -7.39
C LEU A 16 5.45 14.49 -6.65
N ASP A 17 5.01 13.25 -6.48
CA ASP A 17 5.76 12.19 -5.85
C ASP A 17 5.78 10.94 -6.72
N TYR A 18 6.89 10.25 -6.72
CA TYR A 18 7.10 9.02 -7.46
C TYR A 18 7.75 7.99 -6.54
N ASN A 19 7.15 6.82 -6.47
CA ASN A 19 7.58 5.74 -5.57
C ASN A 19 7.79 4.45 -6.37
N ILE A 20 8.93 3.81 -6.16
CA ILE A 20 9.21 2.45 -6.65
C ILE A 20 9.52 1.58 -5.44
N ARG A 21 8.89 0.42 -5.36
CA ARG A 21 9.14 -0.56 -4.32
C ARG A 21 9.42 -1.92 -4.94
N GLN A 22 10.43 -2.59 -4.44
CA GLN A 22 10.67 -4.00 -4.71
C GLN A 22 10.82 -4.72 -3.36
N ASN A 23 10.09 -5.80 -3.20
CA ASN A 23 10.21 -6.68 -2.05
C ASN A 23 10.52 -8.10 -2.55
N LYS A 24 11.62 -8.67 -2.07
CA LYS A 24 12.04 -10.04 -2.34
C LYS A 24 12.09 -10.79 -1.01
N ILE A 25 11.31 -11.87 -0.91
CA ILE A 25 11.30 -12.75 0.24
C ILE A 25 11.84 -14.09 -0.23
N THR A 26 12.85 -14.60 0.45
CA THR A 26 13.41 -15.94 0.22
C THR A 26 13.23 -16.75 1.49
N GLY A 27 12.54 -17.86 1.39
CA GLY A 27 12.31 -18.80 2.47
C GLY A 27 13.10 -20.10 2.24
N TYR A 28 13.54 -20.71 3.33
CA TYR A 28 14.16 -22.03 3.33
C TYR A 28 13.48 -22.90 4.36
N ASP A 29 13.02 -24.07 3.94
CA ASP A 29 12.43 -25.07 4.81
C ASP A 29 13.44 -26.21 4.98
N ILE A 30 13.94 -26.35 6.19
CA ILE A 30 14.95 -27.34 6.55
C ILE A 30 14.43 -28.13 7.73
N LEU A 31 14.33 -29.44 7.58
CA LEU A 31 13.95 -30.33 8.66
C LEU A 31 15.17 -31.15 9.07
N VAL A 32 15.46 -31.13 10.37
CA VAL A 32 16.55 -31.90 10.98
C VAL A 32 16.02 -32.85 12.03
N GLU A 33 16.75 -33.94 12.26
CA GLU A 33 16.41 -34.97 13.26
C GLU A 33 17.63 -35.35 14.09
N GLY A 34 17.42 -36.13 15.15
CA GLY A 34 18.48 -36.63 15.99
C GLY A 34 18.97 -35.66 17.06
N PHE A 35 18.04 -34.89 17.63
CA PHE A 35 18.37 -34.08 18.81
C PHE A 35 18.63 -34.96 20.01
N ASN A 36 19.73 -34.71 20.73
CA ASN A 36 20.15 -35.50 21.90
C ASN A 36 19.36 -35.17 23.18
N ASN A 37 18.66 -34.03 23.22
CA ASN A 37 17.90 -33.56 24.37
C ASN A 37 16.72 -32.74 23.87
N GLU A 38 15.58 -32.83 24.52
CA GLU A 38 14.36 -32.07 24.23
C GLU A 38 14.53 -30.55 24.46
N ASP A 39 15.50 -30.16 25.30
CA ASP A 39 15.81 -28.74 25.53
C ASP A 39 16.67 -28.12 24.43
N PHE A 40 17.17 -28.91 23.47
CA PHE A 40 18.02 -28.46 22.38
C PHE A 40 17.26 -28.50 21.04
N ASP A 41 16.36 -27.56 20.83
CA ASP A 41 15.55 -27.41 19.62
C ASP A 41 16.22 -26.53 18.56
N PHE A 42 17.47 -26.11 18.80
CA PHE A 42 18.20 -25.23 17.87
C PHE A 42 18.71 -26.01 16.65
N LEU A 43 18.38 -25.54 15.46
CA LEU A 43 18.62 -26.22 14.17
C LEU A 43 20.02 -26.84 14.00
N PRO A 44 21.15 -26.17 14.35
CA PRO A 44 22.50 -26.76 14.25
C PRO A 44 22.79 -27.92 15.23
N MET A 45 21.92 -28.19 16.18
CA MET A 45 22.09 -29.31 17.14
C MET A 45 21.47 -30.61 16.65
N GLY A 46 20.74 -30.58 15.53
CA GLY A 46 20.32 -31.82 14.89
C GLY A 46 21.50 -32.55 14.26
N LEU A 47 21.49 -33.88 14.35
CA LEU A 47 22.57 -34.73 13.85
C LEU A 47 22.59 -34.81 12.34
N GLN A 48 21.40 -34.76 11.69
CA GLN A 48 21.29 -34.91 10.26
C GLN A 48 19.98 -34.28 9.73
N TYR A 49 19.89 -34.11 8.42
CA TYR A 49 18.61 -33.80 7.79
C TYR A 49 17.64 -34.97 7.95
N ALA A 50 16.36 -34.66 8.16
CA ALA A 50 15.33 -35.70 8.29
C ALA A 50 15.32 -36.64 7.09
N SER A 51 15.27 -37.93 7.36
CA SER A 51 15.35 -38.97 6.34
C SER A 51 14.19 -38.87 5.35
N GLY A 52 14.50 -38.91 4.06
CA GLY A 52 13.50 -38.79 2.98
C GLY A 52 13.00 -37.37 2.69
N VAL A 53 13.45 -36.37 3.44
CA VAL A 53 13.09 -34.96 3.25
C VAL A 53 14.28 -34.19 2.70
N LYS A 54 14.06 -33.49 1.58
CA LYS A 54 15.07 -32.58 1.02
C LYS A 54 14.80 -31.18 1.51
N PRO A 55 15.84 -30.37 1.81
CA PRO A 55 15.67 -28.94 1.98
C PRO A 55 14.90 -28.33 0.83
N ALA A 56 13.89 -27.54 1.15
CA ALA A 56 13.10 -26.80 0.17
C ALA A 56 13.39 -25.31 0.26
N GLY A 57 13.07 -24.58 -0.79
CA GLY A 57 13.20 -23.14 -0.82
C GLY A 57 12.04 -22.52 -1.58
N SER A 58 11.68 -21.32 -1.15
CA SER A 58 10.66 -20.51 -1.80
C SER A 58 11.21 -19.11 -2.08
N GLU A 59 10.77 -18.50 -3.15
CA GLU A 59 11.09 -17.13 -3.49
C GLU A 59 9.81 -16.40 -3.90
N SER A 60 9.57 -15.25 -3.31
CA SER A 60 8.49 -14.34 -3.66
C SER A 60 9.07 -12.98 -4.01
N LEU A 61 8.72 -12.47 -5.18
CA LEU A 61 9.15 -11.16 -5.66
C LEU A 61 7.94 -10.32 -6.01
N THR A 62 7.78 -9.19 -5.32
CA THR A 62 6.75 -8.20 -5.61
C THR A 62 7.38 -6.87 -5.99
N ARG A 63 6.80 -6.21 -6.98
CA ARG A 63 7.20 -4.87 -7.42
C ARG A 63 5.98 -3.98 -7.48
N ALA A 64 6.13 -2.76 -6.99
CA ALA A 64 5.10 -1.75 -7.06
C ALA A 64 5.68 -0.42 -7.51
N ILE A 65 4.88 0.34 -8.22
CA ILE A 65 5.19 1.68 -8.69
C ILE A 65 4.00 2.57 -8.38
N GLY A 66 4.24 3.76 -7.89
CA GLY A 66 3.20 4.73 -7.60
C GLY A 66 3.61 6.13 -8.04
N MET A 67 2.65 6.87 -8.55
CA MET A 67 2.80 8.27 -8.86
C MET A 67 1.65 9.05 -8.22
N THR A 68 1.98 10.08 -7.44
CA THR A 68 0.99 10.91 -6.75
C THR A 68 1.18 12.36 -7.16
N ALA A 69 0.09 13.01 -7.49
CA ALA A 69 0.02 14.46 -7.67
C ALA A 69 -0.94 15.04 -6.65
N SER A 70 -0.56 16.14 -6.00
CA SER A 70 -1.39 16.82 -5.01
C SER A 70 -1.37 18.33 -5.24
N VAL A 71 -2.52 18.95 -5.04
CA VAL A 71 -2.70 20.39 -5.10
C VAL A 71 -3.49 20.83 -3.88
N ASN A 72 -2.95 21.78 -3.13
CA ASN A 72 -3.61 22.41 -2.01
C ASN A 72 -3.75 23.89 -2.33
N TYR A 73 -4.94 24.40 -2.22
CA TYR A 73 -5.24 25.81 -2.40
C TYR A 73 -5.91 26.39 -1.17
N THR A 74 -5.37 27.48 -0.68
CA THR A 74 -5.92 28.20 0.48
C THR A 74 -6.21 29.65 0.10
N TYR A 75 -7.40 30.09 0.41
CA TYR A 75 -7.84 31.47 0.21
C TYR A 75 -8.02 32.18 1.55
N ASP A 76 -7.29 33.27 1.75
CA ASP A 76 -7.39 34.20 2.90
C ASP A 76 -7.30 33.47 4.25
N ASN A 77 -6.59 32.34 4.31
CA ASN A 77 -6.52 31.44 5.47
C ASN A 77 -7.90 30.95 5.96
N ARG A 78 -8.97 31.15 5.21
CA ARG A 78 -10.36 30.81 5.55
C ARG A 78 -10.82 29.54 4.88
N TYR A 79 -10.65 29.46 3.58
CA TYR A 79 -11.13 28.36 2.74
C TYR A 79 -9.94 27.61 2.18
N TYR A 80 -9.98 26.29 2.23
CA TYR A 80 -8.98 25.48 1.58
C TYR A 80 -9.62 24.33 0.81
N ILE A 81 -8.97 23.97 -0.27
CA ILE A 81 -9.34 22.86 -1.14
C ILE A 81 -8.09 22.01 -1.33
N ASP A 82 -8.24 20.73 -1.08
CA ASP A 82 -7.21 19.72 -1.27
C ASP A 82 -7.64 18.78 -2.40
N LEU A 83 -6.79 18.60 -3.38
CA LEU A 83 -6.99 17.66 -4.47
C LEU A 83 -5.78 16.74 -4.53
N SER A 84 -6.01 15.45 -4.61
CA SER A 84 -4.96 14.49 -4.87
C SER A 84 -5.40 13.43 -5.86
N GLY A 85 -4.48 13.05 -6.73
CA GLY A 85 -4.61 11.95 -7.65
C GLY A 85 -3.40 11.04 -7.53
N ARG A 86 -3.63 9.73 -7.53
CA ARG A 86 -2.59 8.72 -7.44
C ARG A 86 -2.86 7.60 -8.43
N THR A 87 -1.82 7.14 -9.07
CA THR A 87 -1.87 5.92 -9.88
C THR A 87 -0.88 4.92 -9.31
N ASP A 88 -1.36 3.75 -8.94
CA ASP A 88 -0.54 2.65 -8.44
C ASP A 88 -0.55 1.48 -9.41
N GLY A 89 0.63 0.90 -9.60
CA GLY A 89 0.82 -0.33 -10.34
C GLY A 89 1.53 -1.38 -9.49
N ALA A 90 1.11 -2.65 -9.59
CA ALA A 90 1.76 -3.73 -8.87
C ALA A 90 1.89 -4.98 -9.75
N SER A 91 3.00 -5.71 -9.56
CA SER A 91 3.31 -6.92 -10.32
C SER A 91 2.41 -8.12 -9.99
N GLN A 92 1.62 -8.01 -8.92
CA GLN A 92 0.69 -9.05 -8.46
C GLN A 92 -0.55 -9.15 -9.37
N PHE A 93 -0.85 -8.11 -10.13
CA PHE A 93 -2.01 -8.04 -11.02
C PHE A 93 -1.68 -8.45 -12.45
N GLY A 94 -2.69 -8.94 -13.15
CA GLY A 94 -2.61 -9.26 -14.58
C GLY A 94 -2.23 -8.03 -15.42
N THR A 95 -1.79 -8.26 -16.65
CA THR A 95 -1.21 -7.23 -17.52
C THR A 95 -2.21 -6.11 -17.81
N SER A 96 -3.50 -6.43 -17.96
CA SER A 96 -4.57 -5.49 -18.29
C SER A 96 -5.10 -4.69 -17.09
N ARG A 97 -4.88 -5.15 -15.86
CA ARG A 97 -5.41 -4.56 -14.62
C ARG A 97 -4.32 -4.12 -13.64
N ARG A 98 -3.10 -4.00 -14.12
CA ARG A 98 -1.92 -3.69 -13.30
C ARG A 98 -1.97 -2.33 -12.65
N PHE A 99 -2.53 -1.33 -13.33
CA PHE A 99 -2.60 0.04 -12.85
C PHE A 99 -4.01 0.41 -12.44
N ALA A 100 -4.14 1.13 -11.31
CA ALA A 100 -5.40 1.68 -10.84
C ALA A 100 -5.25 3.14 -10.44
N PRO A 101 -6.15 4.01 -10.90
CA PRO A 101 -6.22 5.39 -10.44
C PRO A 101 -7.01 5.49 -9.14
N PHE A 102 -6.53 6.34 -8.24
CA PHE A 102 -7.18 6.73 -7.01
C PHE A 102 -7.18 8.24 -6.92
N TRP A 103 -8.16 8.80 -6.25
CA TRP A 103 -8.25 10.24 -6.08
C TRP A 103 -8.92 10.59 -4.75
N SER A 104 -8.63 11.77 -4.27
CA SER A 104 -9.38 12.36 -3.16
C SER A 104 -9.52 13.87 -3.34
N THR A 105 -10.61 14.39 -2.82
CA THR A 105 -10.84 15.82 -2.71
C THR A 105 -11.32 16.16 -1.32
N GLY A 106 -10.82 17.25 -0.78
CA GLY A 106 -11.19 17.78 0.51
C GLY A 106 -11.50 19.28 0.41
N ILE A 107 -12.39 19.71 1.24
CA ILE A 107 -12.68 21.13 1.46
C ILE A 107 -12.65 21.41 2.95
N GLY A 108 -12.25 22.61 3.30
CA GLY A 108 -12.28 23.03 4.67
C GLY A 108 -12.53 24.53 4.83
N TRP A 109 -13.07 24.85 5.96
CA TRP A 109 -13.45 26.20 6.32
C TRP A 109 -12.99 26.52 7.74
N ASN A 110 -12.15 27.54 7.85
CA ASN A 110 -11.68 28.09 9.12
C ASN A 110 -12.65 29.18 9.58
N LEU A 111 -13.71 28.78 10.25
CA LEU A 111 -14.76 29.70 10.70
C LEU A 111 -14.25 30.77 11.65
N HIS A 112 -13.24 30.46 12.48
CA HIS A 112 -12.66 31.42 13.43
C HIS A 112 -12.01 32.63 12.73
N GLN A 113 -11.70 32.53 11.41
CA GLN A 113 -11.19 33.63 10.60
C GLN A 113 -12.29 34.52 10.01
N GLU A 114 -13.56 34.14 10.19
CA GLU A 114 -14.67 34.94 9.71
C GLU A 114 -14.94 36.13 10.60
N LYS A 115 -15.35 37.26 9.98
CA LYS A 115 -15.57 38.53 10.69
C LYS A 115 -16.55 38.42 11.85
N PHE A 116 -17.52 37.50 11.77
CA PHE A 116 -18.52 37.31 12.81
C PHE A 116 -18.01 36.51 14.02
N LEU A 117 -16.88 35.80 13.90
CA LEU A 117 -16.23 35.08 14.99
C LEU A 117 -14.92 35.73 15.45
N GLN A 118 -14.36 36.66 14.67
CA GLN A 118 -13.16 37.38 15.06
C GLN A 118 -13.38 38.19 16.33
N GLY A 119 -12.52 37.94 17.33
CA GLY A 119 -12.62 38.60 18.66
C GLY A 119 -13.66 38.00 19.58
N ASN A 120 -14.26 36.85 19.26
CA ASN A 120 -15.11 36.14 20.19
C ASN A 120 -14.29 35.61 21.38
N PRO A 121 -14.61 35.96 22.60
CA PRO A 121 -13.83 35.56 23.76
C PRO A 121 -13.97 34.07 24.12
N ILE A 122 -14.94 33.36 23.53
CA ILE A 122 -15.23 31.96 23.88
C ILE A 122 -14.64 30.98 22.85
N VAL A 123 -14.61 31.32 21.54
CA VAL A 123 -14.20 30.43 20.47
C VAL A 123 -12.89 30.91 19.89
N ASN A 124 -11.78 30.32 20.31
CA ASN A 124 -10.45 30.64 19.80
C ASN A 124 -10.14 30.01 18.45
N PHE A 125 -10.69 28.81 18.20
CA PHE A 125 -10.48 28.09 16.98
C PHE A 125 -11.74 27.28 16.63
N LEU A 126 -12.19 27.39 15.38
CA LEU A 126 -13.27 26.60 14.84
C LEU A 126 -13.00 26.31 13.36
N LYS A 127 -12.91 25.04 13.02
CA LYS A 127 -12.61 24.55 11.68
C LYS A 127 -13.58 23.44 11.31
N LEU A 128 -14.16 23.52 10.13
CA LEU A 128 -14.94 22.44 9.52
C LEU A 128 -14.18 21.87 8.32
N ARG A 129 -14.30 20.56 8.12
CA ARG A 129 -13.71 19.87 6.97
C ARG A 129 -14.62 18.76 6.46
N ALA A 130 -14.60 18.56 5.16
CA ALA A 130 -15.22 17.41 4.51
C ALA A 130 -14.31 16.90 3.42
N SER A 131 -14.26 15.58 3.22
CA SER A 131 -13.49 14.97 2.15
C SER A 131 -14.18 13.72 1.62
N VAL A 132 -13.91 13.44 0.35
CA VAL A 132 -14.33 12.23 -0.35
C VAL A 132 -13.18 11.73 -1.19
N GLY A 133 -13.05 10.42 -1.30
CA GLY A 133 -12.01 9.84 -2.14
C GLY A 133 -12.13 8.34 -2.29
N ILE A 134 -11.43 7.82 -3.28
CA ILE A 134 -11.30 6.38 -3.55
C ILE A 134 -9.89 5.96 -3.16
N THR A 135 -9.81 4.96 -2.28
CA THR A 135 -8.56 4.29 -1.91
C THR A 135 -8.57 2.85 -2.40
N GLY A 136 -7.40 2.33 -2.69
CA GLY A 136 -7.23 0.95 -3.12
C GLY A 136 -6.41 0.14 -2.14
N SER A 137 -6.68 -1.15 -2.07
CA SER A 137 -5.84 -2.11 -1.38
C SER A 137 -5.46 -3.28 -2.29
N GLN A 138 -4.28 -3.83 -2.03
CA GLN A 138 -3.73 -4.99 -2.73
C GLN A 138 -3.40 -6.07 -1.68
N ASN A 139 -4.40 -6.80 -1.23
CA ASN A 139 -4.23 -7.92 -0.29
C ASN A 139 -4.22 -9.25 -1.05
N PHE A 140 -3.29 -9.37 -2.02
CA PHE A 140 -3.14 -10.57 -2.82
C PHE A 140 -1.71 -11.09 -2.73
N ASP A 141 -1.57 -12.41 -2.72
CA ASP A 141 -0.27 -13.05 -2.77
C ASP A 141 0.41 -12.83 -4.13
N SER A 142 1.72 -13.02 -4.14
CA SER A 142 2.50 -12.95 -5.37
C SER A 142 2.04 -14.03 -6.36
N TYR A 143 2.03 -13.68 -7.64
CA TYR A 143 1.74 -14.59 -8.75
C TYR A 143 0.30 -15.10 -8.88
N GLN A 144 -0.68 -14.61 -8.10
CA GLN A 144 -2.08 -15.04 -8.22
C GLN A 144 -2.72 -14.72 -9.57
N ALA A 145 -2.22 -13.71 -10.28
CA ALA A 145 -2.67 -13.40 -11.63
C ALA A 145 -2.08 -14.31 -12.72
N LEU A 146 -1.10 -15.16 -12.37
CA LEU A 146 -0.37 -16.02 -13.31
C LEU A 146 -0.57 -17.49 -12.97
N SER A 147 -0.73 -18.31 -13.99
CA SER A 147 -0.70 -19.77 -13.79
C SER A 147 0.70 -20.19 -13.37
N THR A 148 0.80 -20.89 -12.26
CA THR A 148 2.07 -21.30 -11.65
C THR A 148 2.27 -22.81 -11.80
N TYR A 149 3.51 -23.21 -12.04
CA TYR A 149 3.93 -24.59 -12.26
C TYR A 149 5.06 -24.96 -11.30
N ARG A 150 5.06 -26.22 -10.89
CA ARG A 150 6.15 -26.82 -10.11
C ARG A 150 6.82 -27.90 -10.94
N TYR A 151 8.13 -27.90 -10.97
CA TYR A 151 8.89 -28.99 -11.56
C TYR A 151 8.78 -30.26 -10.71
N ILE A 152 8.60 -31.39 -11.36
CA ILE A 152 8.60 -32.72 -10.73
C ILE A 152 10.04 -33.20 -10.67
N THR A 153 10.67 -33.08 -9.51
CA THR A 153 12.10 -33.37 -9.34
C THR A 153 12.40 -34.81 -8.96
N ASP A 154 11.40 -35.56 -8.48
CA ASP A 154 11.48 -36.95 -8.01
C ASP A 154 11.22 -37.97 -9.12
N ARG A 155 10.65 -37.54 -10.22
CA ARG A 155 10.35 -38.42 -11.38
C ARG A 155 10.82 -37.75 -12.67
N ARG A 156 11.46 -38.52 -13.52
CA ARG A 156 11.88 -38.09 -14.85
C ARG A 156 11.31 -39.03 -15.90
N TYR A 157 10.89 -38.44 -16.99
CA TYR A 157 10.60 -39.20 -18.21
C TYR A 157 11.81 -39.07 -19.14
N TYR A 158 12.57 -40.15 -19.27
CA TYR A 158 13.91 -40.11 -19.86
C TYR A 158 14.77 -39.05 -19.12
N ASN A 159 15.34 -38.10 -19.86
CA ASN A 159 16.11 -36.99 -19.29
C ASN A 159 15.31 -35.70 -19.10
N TRP A 160 13.97 -35.72 -19.32
CA TRP A 160 13.10 -34.58 -19.23
C TRP A 160 12.49 -34.47 -17.83
N MET A 161 12.47 -33.26 -17.33
CA MET A 161 11.82 -32.92 -16.07
C MET A 161 10.38 -32.48 -16.37
N GLY A 162 9.43 -33.17 -15.81
CA GLY A 162 8.02 -32.81 -15.91
C GLY A 162 7.69 -31.56 -15.05
N ALA A 163 6.59 -30.91 -15.39
CA ALA A 163 6.02 -29.85 -14.56
C ALA A 163 4.53 -30.11 -14.33
N THR A 164 4.06 -29.81 -13.14
CA THR A 164 2.63 -29.84 -12.82
C THR A 164 2.14 -28.44 -12.49
N MET A 165 0.92 -28.15 -12.94
CA MET A 165 0.27 -26.88 -12.58
C MET A 165 -0.13 -26.95 -11.10
N ILE A 166 0.23 -25.94 -10.32
CA ILE A 166 -0.07 -25.81 -8.89
C ILE A 166 -1.08 -24.70 -8.59
N GLY A 167 -1.26 -23.78 -9.52
CA GLY A 167 -2.24 -22.69 -9.39
C GLY A 167 -2.67 -22.19 -10.76
N LEU A 168 -3.96 -22.02 -10.92
CA LEU A 168 -4.54 -21.36 -12.09
C LEU A 168 -4.54 -19.85 -11.86
N GLY A 169 -3.96 -19.09 -12.77
CA GLY A 169 -3.93 -17.63 -12.71
C GLY A 169 -5.31 -17.01 -12.92
N ASN A 170 -5.58 -15.95 -12.18
CA ASN A 170 -6.74 -15.11 -12.41
C ASN A 170 -6.28 -13.80 -13.09
N GLU A 171 -6.38 -13.76 -14.41
CA GLU A 171 -5.96 -12.59 -15.21
C GLU A 171 -6.84 -11.34 -14.95
N ASP A 172 -8.07 -11.55 -14.45
CA ASP A 172 -9.01 -10.49 -14.11
C ASP A 172 -8.82 -9.93 -12.70
N LEU A 173 -7.79 -10.39 -11.98
CA LEU A 173 -7.47 -9.88 -10.65
C LEU A 173 -7.22 -8.38 -10.71
N GLN A 174 -8.00 -7.62 -9.94
CA GLN A 174 -7.96 -6.16 -9.94
C GLN A 174 -7.89 -5.59 -8.52
N TRP A 175 -7.52 -4.31 -8.44
CA TRP A 175 -7.48 -3.57 -7.20
C TRP A 175 -8.84 -3.54 -6.52
N GLN A 176 -8.85 -3.81 -5.24
CA GLN A 176 -10.02 -3.60 -4.41
C GLN A 176 -10.14 -2.11 -4.11
N GLN A 177 -11.26 -1.51 -4.51
CA GLN A 177 -11.51 -0.08 -4.31
C GLN A 177 -12.51 0.15 -3.18
N LYS A 178 -12.24 1.16 -2.35
CA LYS A 178 -13.12 1.61 -1.28
C LYS A 178 -13.33 3.10 -1.38
N MET A 179 -14.59 3.52 -1.43
CA MET A 179 -14.95 4.92 -1.34
C MET A 179 -15.11 5.34 0.12
N ASN A 180 -14.48 6.44 0.47
CA ASN A 180 -14.47 6.98 1.83
C ASN A 180 -15.04 8.39 1.82
N TYR A 181 -15.89 8.67 2.80
CA TYR A 181 -16.44 10.00 3.08
C TYR A 181 -16.09 10.37 4.50
N ASN A 182 -15.53 11.56 4.69
CA ASN A 182 -15.18 12.04 6.01
C ASN A 182 -15.74 13.45 6.19
N VAL A 183 -16.36 13.70 7.33
CA VAL A 183 -16.79 15.02 7.78
C VAL A 183 -16.30 15.20 9.21
N GLY A 184 -15.74 16.35 9.52
CA GLY A 184 -15.19 16.62 10.84
C GLY A 184 -15.19 18.09 11.18
N GLY A 185 -15.20 18.37 12.47
CA GLY A 185 -15.04 19.70 13.03
C GLY A 185 -14.01 19.68 14.15
N GLU A 186 -13.24 20.75 14.25
CA GLU A 186 -12.28 20.98 15.33
C GLU A 186 -12.62 22.30 15.99
N MET A 187 -12.77 22.30 17.31
CA MET A 187 -13.08 23.48 18.09
C MET A 187 -12.14 23.58 19.29
N LYS A 188 -11.62 24.77 19.53
CA LYS A 188 -10.88 25.12 20.74
C LYS A 188 -11.60 26.27 21.43
N LEU A 189 -12.09 25.99 22.62
CA LEU A 189 -12.67 27.00 23.53
C LEU A 189 -11.56 27.55 24.44
N ILE A 190 -11.84 28.64 25.11
CA ILE A 190 -10.90 29.26 26.05
C ILE A 190 -10.55 28.29 27.17
N ASP A 191 -9.28 28.39 27.63
CA ASP A 191 -8.84 27.98 28.95
C ASP A 191 -9.25 29.03 29.98
#